data_a6a70e17173bf1ac60c79ce10603a00b
#
_entry.id   a6a70e17173bf1ac60c79ce10603a00b
#
_cell.length_a   1.000
_cell.length_b   1.000
_cell.length_c   1.000
_cell.angle_alpha   90.00
_cell.angle_beta   90.00
_cell.angle_gamma   90.00
#
_symmetry.space_group_name_H-M   'P 1'
#
loop_
_entity.id
_entity.type
_entity.pdbx_description
1 polymer ?
#
loop_
_entity_poly.entity_id
_entity_poly.type
_entity_poly.pdbx_seq_one_letter_code
_entity_poly.pdbx_strand_id
1 'polypeptide(L)'
;MKTIPTIDMVLAAYPRFAAIERMRMERPCEKTVESAIGGLRRLCEFGGISTDLPISVLTRRRLEQIVDVVRGSSLKPITLWSYLYSLRKLFAKWTAHYYTEAGWTIPPLDIPLCRRQSPRYIRPDQTVIAKVKEWYNCLEKRKDGREWVLATLMLEFAMRNGDAERLRWADFREKTSATSVFLCYTPNKTKLTSGRIVAWPVHPQIWEKLCAYRERGVPYNKRKGWKRNEARDSQLVVPCARDVFVRLNRELRALKVFNGSKACYELRKMCVDHIYQKFGVEMASSISGDDIRTVTRYYADPSAVSVEGVRVVDLL
;
A
#
# COMPACT_ATOMS: atom_id res chain seq x y z
N MET A 1 -40.57 18.50 0.04
CA MET A 1 -40.48 17.22 -0.72
C MET A 1 -39.05 16.72 -0.73
N LYS A 2 -38.79 15.45 -0.47
CA LYS A 2 -37.47 14.88 -0.61
C LYS A 2 -37.22 14.55 -2.09
N THR A 3 -36.07 14.96 -2.63
CA THR A 3 -35.70 14.75 -4.05
C THR A 3 -34.73 13.61 -4.21
N ILE A 4 -34.77 12.93 -5.35
CA ILE A 4 -33.71 11.97 -5.74
C ILE A 4 -32.60 12.77 -6.40
N PRO A 5 -31.37 12.78 -5.86
CA PRO A 5 -30.27 13.55 -6.42
C PRO A 5 -29.77 12.95 -7.73
N THR A 6 -29.17 13.76 -8.57
CA THR A 6 -28.38 13.27 -9.71
C THR A 6 -27.07 12.68 -9.26
N ILE A 7 -26.42 11.91 -10.14
CA ILE A 7 -25.10 11.34 -9.87
C ILE A 7 -24.09 12.46 -9.62
N ASP A 8 -24.11 13.55 -10.42
CA ASP A 8 -23.24 14.71 -10.23
C ASP A 8 -23.45 15.39 -8.87
N MET A 9 -24.69 15.53 -8.42
CA MET A 9 -24.98 16.10 -7.09
C MET A 9 -24.33 15.23 -5.98
N VAL A 10 -24.43 13.91 -6.08
CA VAL A 10 -23.81 12.99 -5.12
C VAL A 10 -22.28 13.11 -5.18
N LEU A 11 -21.69 13.13 -6.37
CA LEU A 11 -20.23 13.26 -6.57
C LEU A 11 -19.69 14.58 -6.03
N ALA A 12 -20.43 15.69 -6.20
CA ALA A 12 -20.05 17.00 -5.72
C ALA A 12 -20.18 17.15 -4.19
N ALA A 13 -21.19 16.55 -3.59
CA ALA A 13 -21.45 16.66 -2.16
C ALA A 13 -20.59 15.71 -1.30
N TYR A 14 -20.28 14.53 -1.80
CA TYR A 14 -19.58 13.50 -1.03
C TYR A 14 -18.24 13.95 -0.40
N PRO A 15 -17.35 14.72 -1.06
CA PRO A 15 -16.13 15.23 -0.44
C PRO A 15 -16.39 16.08 0.80
N ARG A 16 -17.45 16.92 0.75
CA ARG A 16 -17.86 17.78 1.87
C ARG A 16 -18.35 16.94 3.05
N PHE A 17 -19.20 15.98 2.81
CA PHE A 17 -19.69 15.06 3.85
C PHE A 17 -18.54 14.24 4.46
N ALA A 18 -17.65 13.75 3.63
CA ALA A 18 -16.47 13.02 4.07
C ALA A 18 -15.49 13.90 4.88
N ALA A 19 -15.38 15.19 4.58
CA ALA A 19 -14.58 16.13 5.37
C ALA A 19 -15.17 16.33 6.77
N ILE A 20 -16.48 16.52 6.88
CA ILE A 20 -17.18 16.66 8.16
C ILE A 20 -17.02 15.38 9.01
N GLU A 21 -17.24 14.21 8.39
CA GLU A 21 -17.11 12.93 9.09
C GLU A 21 -15.66 12.67 9.54
N ARG A 22 -14.68 13.10 8.76
CA ARG A 22 -13.24 13.00 9.11
C ARG A 22 -12.90 13.82 10.35
N MET A 23 -13.49 14.98 10.54
CA MET A 23 -13.30 15.79 11.75
C MET A 23 -13.81 15.07 13.01
N ARG A 24 -14.86 14.24 12.87
CA ARG A 24 -15.47 13.49 13.98
C ARG A 24 -14.77 12.15 14.24
N MET A 25 -14.44 11.42 13.19
CA MET A 25 -14.05 10.02 13.25
C MET A 25 -12.68 9.73 12.62
N GLU A 26 -11.92 10.76 12.21
CA GLU A 26 -10.65 10.65 11.46
C GLU A 26 -10.75 9.84 10.14
N ARG A 27 -11.98 9.54 9.70
CA ARG A 27 -12.27 8.77 8.49
C ARG A 27 -13.48 9.35 7.76
N PRO A 28 -13.60 9.13 6.44
CA PRO A 28 -12.65 8.48 5.51
C PRO A 28 -11.47 9.40 5.15
N CYS A 29 -10.30 8.83 4.82
CA CYS A 29 -9.16 9.60 4.33
C CYS A 29 -9.40 10.10 2.88
N GLU A 30 -8.70 11.17 2.46
CA GLU A 30 -8.84 11.80 1.13
C GLU A 30 -8.75 10.81 -0.02
N LYS A 31 -7.74 9.95 0.01
CA LYS A 31 -7.56 8.92 -1.01
C LYS A 31 -8.74 7.94 -1.12
N THR A 32 -9.45 7.69 -0.02
CA THR A 32 -10.68 6.87 -0.02
C THR A 32 -11.80 7.63 -0.71
N VAL A 33 -11.91 8.94 -0.49
CA VAL A 33 -12.90 9.82 -1.13
C VAL A 33 -12.66 9.89 -2.63
N GLU A 34 -11.44 10.20 -3.04
CA GLU A 34 -11.03 10.22 -4.46
C GLU A 34 -11.30 8.89 -5.17
N SER A 35 -10.94 7.77 -4.51
CA SER A 35 -11.21 6.43 -5.04
C SER A 35 -12.71 6.13 -5.19
N ALA A 36 -13.55 6.61 -4.26
CA ALA A 36 -14.99 6.41 -4.34
C ALA A 36 -15.61 7.20 -5.49
N ILE A 37 -15.24 8.46 -5.64
CA ILE A 37 -15.68 9.34 -6.73
C ILE A 37 -15.21 8.79 -8.09
N GLY A 38 -13.91 8.49 -8.21
CA GLY A 38 -13.35 7.94 -9.44
C GLY A 38 -13.99 6.61 -9.84
N GLY A 39 -14.30 5.75 -8.87
CA GLY A 39 -14.98 4.48 -9.12
C GLY A 39 -16.38 4.65 -9.70
N LEU A 40 -17.20 5.57 -9.15
CA LEU A 40 -18.53 5.85 -9.68
C LEU A 40 -18.46 6.45 -11.08
N ARG A 41 -17.59 7.43 -11.32
CA ARG A 41 -17.39 8.01 -12.66
C ARG A 41 -17.05 6.94 -13.69
N ARG A 42 -16.13 6.04 -13.37
CA ARG A 42 -15.74 4.94 -14.27
C ARG A 42 -16.90 3.96 -14.53
N LEU A 43 -17.71 3.65 -13.52
CA LEU A 43 -18.91 2.83 -13.74
C LEU A 43 -19.89 3.51 -14.69
N CYS A 44 -20.11 4.81 -14.55
CA CYS A 44 -20.96 5.58 -15.47
C CYS A 44 -20.38 5.59 -16.90
N GLU A 45 -19.08 5.81 -17.06
CA GLU A 45 -18.39 5.76 -18.35
C GLU A 45 -18.59 4.40 -19.05
N PHE A 46 -18.34 3.29 -18.34
CA PHE A 46 -18.56 1.94 -18.89
C PHE A 46 -20.02 1.62 -19.19
N GLY A 47 -20.94 2.20 -18.43
CA GLY A 47 -22.37 2.02 -18.60
C GLY A 47 -23.00 2.94 -19.65
N GLY A 48 -22.25 3.92 -20.20
CA GLY A 48 -22.83 4.97 -21.02
C GLY A 48 -23.91 5.74 -20.28
N ILE A 49 -23.73 5.97 -18.96
CA ILE A 49 -24.67 6.66 -18.09
C ILE A 49 -24.20 8.10 -17.92
N SER A 50 -25.05 9.06 -18.30
CA SER A 50 -24.78 10.46 -18.02
C SER A 50 -24.91 10.75 -16.53
N THR A 51 -24.02 11.57 -15.98
CA THR A 51 -23.98 11.88 -14.55
C THR A 51 -25.02 12.90 -14.10
N ASP A 52 -25.71 13.55 -15.03
CA ASP A 52 -26.89 14.41 -14.79
C ASP A 52 -28.16 13.61 -14.49
N LEU A 53 -28.17 12.30 -14.76
CA LEU A 53 -29.30 11.43 -14.45
C LEU A 53 -29.43 11.18 -12.94
N PRO A 54 -30.68 10.94 -12.47
CA PRO A 54 -30.91 10.58 -11.09
C PRO A 54 -30.16 9.31 -10.69
N ILE A 55 -29.68 9.25 -9.45
CA ILE A 55 -28.93 8.07 -8.93
C ILE A 55 -29.75 6.77 -9.00
N SER A 56 -31.08 6.86 -9.08
CA SER A 56 -31.99 5.73 -9.23
C SER A 56 -31.82 4.95 -10.53
N VAL A 57 -31.14 5.51 -11.53
CA VAL A 57 -30.81 4.78 -12.79
C VAL A 57 -29.82 3.64 -12.56
N LEU A 58 -29.08 3.64 -11.45
CA LEU A 58 -28.16 2.58 -11.05
C LEU A 58 -28.90 1.37 -10.46
N THR A 59 -29.87 0.85 -11.19
CA THR A 59 -30.59 -0.37 -10.82
C THR A 59 -29.67 -1.60 -10.82
N ARG A 60 -30.06 -2.67 -10.14
CA ARG A 60 -29.35 -3.96 -10.16
C ARG A 60 -29.04 -4.41 -11.59
N ARG A 61 -30.07 -4.43 -12.44
CA ARG A 61 -29.94 -4.83 -13.85
C ARG A 61 -28.91 -3.97 -14.59
N ARG A 62 -28.93 -2.65 -14.37
CA ARG A 62 -27.97 -1.75 -15.02
C ARG A 62 -26.56 -1.98 -14.55
N LEU A 63 -26.36 -2.21 -13.26
CA LEU A 63 -25.06 -2.52 -12.69
C LEU A 63 -24.53 -3.89 -13.21
N GLU A 64 -25.38 -4.89 -13.39
CA GLU A 64 -25.00 -6.17 -13.99
C GLU A 64 -24.56 -5.99 -15.45
N GLN A 65 -25.27 -5.21 -16.24
CA GLN A 65 -24.85 -4.87 -17.61
C GLN A 65 -23.47 -4.22 -17.64
N ILE A 66 -23.20 -3.27 -16.73
CA ILE A 66 -21.87 -2.63 -16.62
C ILE A 66 -20.81 -3.67 -16.25
N VAL A 67 -21.12 -4.59 -15.34
CA VAL A 67 -20.21 -5.69 -14.95
C VAL A 67 -19.84 -6.52 -16.17
N ASP A 68 -20.79 -6.86 -17.03
CA ASP A 68 -20.55 -7.67 -18.23
C ASP A 68 -19.71 -6.91 -19.27
N VAL A 69 -19.99 -5.62 -19.48
CA VAL A 69 -19.15 -4.75 -20.33
C VAL A 69 -17.70 -4.69 -19.82
N VAL A 70 -17.51 -4.51 -18.51
CA VAL A 70 -16.18 -4.45 -17.93
C VAL A 70 -15.46 -5.80 -17.97
N ARG A 71 -16.18 -6.91 -17.82
CA ARG A 71 -15.61 -8.27 -17.97
C ARG A 71 -15.14 -8.55 -19.39
N GLY A 72 -15.84 -8.03 -20.38
CA GLY A 72 -15.43 -8.11 -21.80
C GLY A 72 -14.25 -7.20 -22.17
N SER A 73 -13.85 -6.29 -21.26
CA SER A 73 -12.72 -5.39 -21.45
C SER A 73 -11.39 -6.00 -20.99
N SER A 74 -10.28 -5.33 -21.30
CA SER A 74 -8.94 -5.72 -20.83
C SER A 74 -8.68 -5.46 -19.33
N LEU A 75 -9.70 -5.01 -18.60
CA LEU A 75 -9.55 -4.67 -17.17
C LEU A 75 -9.44 -5.90 -16.28
N LYS A 76 -8.56 -5.82 -15.30
CA LYS A 76 -8.41 -6.88 -14.30
C LYS A 76 -9.65 -6.99 -13.41
N PRO A 77 -10.09 -8.21 -13.03
CA PRO A 77 -11.25 -8.41 -12.15
C PRO A 77 -11.19 -7.62 -10.83
N ILE A 78 -10.00 -7.41 -10.29
CA ILE A 78 -9.79 -6.60 -9.08
C ILE A 78 -10.15 -5.13 -9.30
N THR A 79 -10.02 -4.61 -10.52
CA THR A 79 -10.39 -3.24 -10.86
C THR A 79 -11.91 -3.06 -10.86
N LEU A 80 -12.63 -4.02 -11.49
CA LEU A 80 -14.08 -4.06 -11.44
C LEU A 80 -14.60 -4.14 -10.01
N TRP A 81 -14.03 -5.03 -9.21
CA TRP A 81 -14.37 -5.12 -7.79
C TRP A 81 -14.17 -3.77 -7.08
N SER A 82 -13.09 -3.06 -7.38
CA SER A 82 -12.80 -1.76 -6.79
C SER A 82 -13.85 -0.70 -7.15
N TYR A 83 -14.34 -0.70 -8.40
CA TYR A 83 -15.38 0.22 -8.84
C TYR A 83 -16.72 -0.06 -8.16
N LEU A 84 -17.16 -1.31 -8.11
CA LEU A 84 -18.39 -1.70 -7.40
C LEU A 84 -18.29 -1.43 -5.90
N TYR A 85 -17.11 -1.65 -5.31
CA TYR A 85 -16.87 -1.34 -3.91
C TYR A 85 -16.92 0.18 -3.63
N SER A 86 -16.65 1.01 -4.62
CA SER A 86 -16.78 2.46 -4.52
C SER A 86 -18.22 2.90 -4.30
N LEU A 87 -19.20 2.24 -4.92
CA LEU A 87 -20.63 2.47 -4.62
C LEU A 87 -20.95 2.22 -3.14
N ARG A 88 -20.41 1.15 -2.56
CA ARG A 88 -20.61 0.85 -1.14
C ARG A 88 -20.02 1.90 -0.21
N LYS A 89 -18.94 2.60 -0.65
CA LYS A 89 -18.35 3.70 0.11
C LYS A 89 -19.22 4.96 0.04
N LEU A 90 -19.70 5.29 -1.17
CA LEU A 90 -20.57 6.47 -1.39
C LEU A 90 -21.89 6.34 -0.66
N PHE A 91 -22.45 5.13 -0.56
CA PHE A 91 -23.72 4.82 0.09
C PHE A 91 -23.52 4.00 1.38
N ALA A 92 -22.44 4.27 2.09
CA ALA A 92 -22.20 3.69 3.40
C ALA A 92 -23.22 4.21 4.45
N LYS A 93 -23.45 3.44 5.50
CA LYS A 93 -24.42 3.80 6.55
C LYS A 93 -24.19 5.21 7.13
N TRP A 94 -22.92 5.63 7.26
CA TRP A 94 -22.57 6.94 7.79
C TRP A 94 -22.95 8.11 6.86
N THR A 95 -23.12 7.88 5.55
CA THR A 95 -23.51 8.94 4.60
C THR A 95 -25.02 9.20 4.60
N ALA A 96 -25.82 8.27 5.09
CA ALA A 96 -27.28 8.32 4.97
C ALA A 96 -27.89 9.57 5.64
N HIS A 97 -27.38 9.98 6.81
CA HIS A 97 -27.87 11.18 7.48
C HIS A 97 -27.53 12.46 6.72
N TYR A 98 -26.33 12.58 6.14
CA TYR A 98 -25.93 13.73 5.34
C TYR A 98 -26.79 13.90 4.09
N TYR A 99 -27.14 12.79 3.42
CA TYR A 99 -28.08 12.84 2.29
C TYR A 99 -29.47 13.26 2.74
N THR A 100 -29.92 12.76 3.89
CA THR A 100 -31.23 13.15 4.47
C THR A 100 -31.25 14.62 4.86
N GLU A 101 -30.22 15.15 5.49
CA GLU A 101 -30.07 16.58 5.83
C GLU A 101 -30.03 17.46 4.57
N ALA A 102 -29.44 16.97 3.47
CA ALA A 102 -29.47 17.64 2.18
C ALA A 102 -30.85 17.59 1.48
N GLY A 103 -31.88 16.99 2.12
CA GLY A 103 -33.19 16.84 1.54
C GLY A 103 -33.30 15.74 0.48
N TRP A 104 -32.35 14.81 0.43
CA TRP A 104 -32.30 13.77 -0.58
C TRP A 104 -32.83 12.43 -0.08
N THR A 105 -33.49 11.71 -1.01
CA THR A 105 -33.84 10.29 -0.83
C THR A 105 -32.96 9.47 -1.74
N ILE A 106 -32.09 8.66 -1.16
CA ILE A 106 -31.28 7.70 -1.91
C ILE A 106 -32.06 6.38 -1.97
N PRO A 107 -32.42 5.89 -3.16
CA PRO A 107 -33.05 4.57 -3.28
C PRO A 107 -32.07 3.46 -2.86
N PRO A 108 -32.57 2.32 -2.36
CA PRO A 108 -31.72 1.17 -2.08
C PRO A 108 -30.97 0.74 -3.34
N LEU A 109 -29.65 0.69 -3.26
CA LEU A 109 -28.82 0.21 -4.35
C LEU A 109 -28.48 -1.27 -4.12
N ASP A 110 -29.03 -2.13 -4.97
CA ASP A 110 -28.68 -3.54 -4.97
C ASP A 110 -27.41 -3.76 -5.84
N ILE A 111 -26.26 -3.73 -5.15
CA ILE A 111 -24.96 -3.79 -5.81
C ILE A 111 -24.56 -5.26 -6.03
N PRO A 112 -24.28 -5.68 -7.27
CA PRO A 112 -23.87 -7.04 -7.57
C PRO A 112 -22.66 -7.49 -6.74
N LEU A 113 -22.70 -8.74 -6.27
CA LEU A 113 -21.58 -9.33 -5.58
C LEU A 113 -20.47 -9.68 -6.58
N CYS A 114 -19.35 -9.05 -6.44
CA CYS A 114 -18.14 -9.39 -7.18
C CYS A 114 -17.10 -9.92 -6.19
N ARG A 115 -16.60 -11.13 -6.40
CA ARG A 115 -15.54 -11.66 -5.55
C ARG A 115 -14.25 -10.93 -5.85
N ARG A 116 -13.60 -10.47 -4.79
CA ARG A 116 -12.24 -9.93 -4.88
C ARG A 116 -11.30 -11.06 -5.25
N GLN A 117 -10.91 -11.12 -6.50
CA GLN A 117 -9.81 -11.98 -6.93
C GLN A 117 -8.51 -11.24 -6.69
N SER A 118 -7.73 -11.72 -5.75
CA SER A 118 -6.37 -11.25 -5.55
C SER A 118 -5.43 -12.34 -6.04
N PRO A 119 -4.47 -12.01 -6.90
CA PRO A 119 -3.46 -12.98 -7.27
C PRO A 119 -2.75 -13.47 -6.02
N ARG A 120 -2.58 -14.78 -5.91
CA ARG A 120 -1.72 -15.35 -4.87
C ARG A 120 -0.30 -14.89 -5.10
N TYR A 121 0.43 -14.73 -4.04
CA TYR A 121 1.87 -14.56 -4.13
C TYR A 121 2.46 -15.89 -4.63
N ILE A 122 3.31 -15.79 -5.61
CA ILE A 122 4.12 -16.91 -6.11
C ILE A 122 5.55 -16.55 -5.76
N ARG A 123 6.22 -17.45 -5.07
CA ARG A 123 7.63 -17.26 -4.71
C ARG A 123 8.47 -17.14 -5.98
N PRO A 124 9.34 -16.14 -6.09
CA PRO A 124 10.31 -16.09 -7.17
C PRO A 124 11.25 -17.32 -7.15
N ASP A 125 11.57 -17.82 -8.32
CA ASP A 125 12.57 -18.88 -8.47
C ASP A 125 13.97 -18.39 -8.12
N GLN A 126 14.93 -19.31 -8.01
CA GLN A 126 16.33 -19.00 -7.65
C GLN A 126 16.99 -18.06 -8.67
N THR A 127 16.61 -18.12 -9.93
CA THR A 127 17.15 -17.25 -10.99
C THR A 127 16.71 -15.81 -10.76
N VAL A 128 15.45 -15.59 -10.43
CA VAL A 128 14.91 -14.27 -10.09
C VAL A 128 15.56 -13.74 -8.80
N ILE A 129 15.72 -14.59 -7.79
CA ILE A 129 16.38 -14.23 -6.52
C ILE A 129 17.81 -13.79 -6.78
N ALA A 130 18.58 -14.53 -7.59
CA ALA A 130 19.95 -14.19 -7.94
C ALA A 130 20.04 -12.83 -8.66
N LYS A 131 19.16 -12.57 -9.64
CA LYS A 131 19.10 -11.26 -10.33
C LYS A 131 18.76 -10.11 -9.38
N VAL A 132 17.84 -10.31 -8.43
CA VAL A 132 17.51 -9.29 -7.42
C VAL A 132 18.72 -9.03 -6.51
N LYS A 133 19.43 -10.05 -6.09
CA LYS A 133 20.68 -9.93 -5.29
C LYS A 133 21.75 -9.13 -6.04
N GLU A 134 22.00 -9.47 -7.29
CA GLU A 134 22.97 -8.77 -8.12
C GLU A 134 22.61 -7.31 -8.30
N TRP A 135 21.34 -7.04 -8.66
CA TRP A 135 20.81 -5.68 -8.76
C TRP A 135 20.95 -4.89 -7.44
N TYR A 136 20.60 -5.50 -6.32
CA TYR A 136 20.73 -4.87 -5.00
C TYR A 136 22.17 -4.50 -4.66
N ASN A 137 23.12 -5.39 -4.93
CA ASN A 137 24.54 -5.15 -4.75
C ASN A 137 25.07 -4.03 -5.67
N CYS A 138 24.51 -3.90 -6.89
CA CYS A 138 24.83 -2.80 -7.79
C CYS A 138 24.31 -1.45 -7.28
N LEU A 139 23.17 -1.43 -6.60
CA LEU A 139 22.64 -0.18 -6.02
C LEU A 139 23.55 0.38 -4.93
N GLU A 140 24.18 -0.48 -4.14
CA GLU A 140 25.10 -0.08 -3.06
C GLU A 140 26.27 0.74 -3.57
N LYS A 141 26.76 0.42 -4.78
CA LYS A 141 27.89 1.09 -5.42
C LYS A 141 27.54 2.46 -6.02
N ARG A 142 26.25 2.82 -6.04
CA ARG A 142 25.79 4.06 -6.65
C ARG A 142 26.06 5.28 -5.75
N LYS A 143 26.45 6.37 -6.39
CA LYS A 143 26.85 7.62 -5.72
C LYS A 143 25.72 8.27 -4.90
N ASP A 144 24.46 8.19 -5.38
CA ASP A 144 23.27 8.78 -4.74
C ASP A 144 22.92 8.06 -3.42
N GLY A 145 23.01 6.75 -3.38
CA GLY A 145 22.66 5.92 -2.22
C GLY A 145 21.17 5.81 -1.90
N ARG A 146 20.30 6.75 -2.31
CA ARG A 146 18.84 6.72 -2.02
C ARG A 146 18.17 5.47 -2.54
N GLU A 147 18.60 4.99 -3.69
CA GLU A 147 18.06 3.80 -4.34
C GLU A 147 18.36 2.55 -3.51
N TRP A 148 19.62 2.42 -3.04
CA TRP A 148 20.00 1.34 -2.15
C TRP A 148 19.22 1.41 -0.82
N VAL A 149 19.12 2.59 -0.20
CA VAL A 149 18.36 2.74 1.07
C VAL A 149 16.90 2.32 0.90
N LEU A 150 16.20 2.77 -0.16
CA LEU A 150 14.81 2.37 -0.39
C LEU A 150 14.66 0.87 -0.67
N ALA A 151 15.56 0.28 -1.45
CA ALA A 151 15.57 -1.16 -1.69
C ALA A 151 15.80 -1.93 -0.38
N THR A 152 16.72 -1.47 0.47
CA THR A 152 16.98 -2.04 1.80
C THR A 152 15.74 -1.96 2.69
N LEU A 153 15.07 -0.80 2.76
CA LEU A 153 13.85 -0.64 3.57
C LEU A 153 12.75 -1.62 3.16
N MET A 154 12.69 -2.00 1.90
CA MET A 154 11.68 -2.96 1.41
C MET A 154 12.12 -4.41 1.52
N LEU A 155 13.38 -4.71 1.20
CA LEU A 155 13.91 -6.08 1.12
C LEU A 155 14.32 -6.62 2.50
N GLU A 156 14.87 -5.76 3.36
CA GLU A 156 15.38 -6.17 4.69
C GLU A 156 14.38 -5.86 5.81
N PHE A 157 13.59 -4.80 5.68
CA PHE A 157 12.65 -4.37 6.74
C PHE A 157 11.17 -4.51 6.35
N ALA A 158 10.87 -5.16 5.26
CA ALA A 158 9.50 -5.37 4.78
C ALA A 158 8.63 -4.10 4.74
N MET A 159 9.24 -2.92 4.52
CA MET A 159 8.54 -1.66 4.60
C MET A 159 7.60 -1.43 3.42
N ARG A 160 6.45 -0.78 3.63
CA ARG A 160 5.59 -0.33 2.51
C ARG A 160 6.16 0.95 1.92
N ASN A 161 5.99 1.17 0.61
CA ASN A 161 6.46 2.39 -0.06
C ASN A 161 6.05 3.66 0.70
N GLY A 162 4.76 3.76 1.08
CA GLY A 162 4.25 4.95 1.77
C GLY A 162 4.77 5.13 3.19
N ASP A 163 5.26 4.09 3.84
CA ASP A 163 5.93 4.17 5.13
C ASP A 163 7.39 4.57 4.93
N ALA A 164 8.08 4.00 3.94
CA ALA A 164 9.45 4.38 3.57
C ALA A 164 9.58 5.85 3.12
N GLU A 165 8.55 6.38 2.42
CA GLU A 165 8.47 7.80 2.02
C GLU A 165 8.44 8.77 3.22
N ARG A 166 8.03 8.30 4.38
CA ARG A 166 7.83 9.13 5.59
C ARG A 166 8.80 8.81 6.72
N LEU A 167 9.62 7.79 6.53
CA LEU A 167 10.57 7.34 7.53
C LEU A 167 11.54 8.46 7.90
N ARG A 168 11.76 8.63 9.19
CA ARG A 168 12.67 9.63 9.74
C ARG A 168 13.85 8.96 10.43
N TRP A 169 14.95 9.67 10.55
CA TRP A 169 16.09 9.15 11.29
C TRP A 169 15.79 8.89 12.77
N ALA A 170 14.85 9.64 13.37
CA ALA A 170 14.33 9.40 14.72
C ALA A 170 13.61 8.07 14.91
N ASP A 171 13.23 7.41 13.81
CA ASP A 171 12.59 6.08 13.87
C ASP A 171 13.63 4.96 14.10
N PHE A 172 14.92 5.25 13.96
CA PHE A 172 16.00 4.35 14.37
C PHE A 172 16.37 4.65 15.82
N ARG A 173 16.19 3.67 16.70
CA ARG A 173 16.36 3.83 18.14
C ARG A 173 17.42 2.86 18.68
N GLU A 174 18.35 3.38 19.44
CA GLU A 174 19.27 2.57 20.21
C GLU A 174 18.56 2.03 21.45
N LYS A 175 18.78 0.78 21.77
CA LYS A 175 18.28 0.17 22.98
C LYS A 175 19.34 0.35 24.08
N THR A 176 18.97 0.97 25.19
CA THR A 176 19.87 1.38 26.29
C THR A 176 20.69 0.23 26.92
N SER A 177 20.30 -1.01 26.69
CA SER A 177 20.95 -2.20 27.28
C SER A 177 21.75 -3.06 26.29
N ALA A 178 21.79 -2.69 25.01
CA ALA A 178 22.49 -3.46 23.98
C ALA A 178 22.97 -2.51 22.87
N THR A 179 24.12 -2.80 22.27
CA THR A 179 24.64 -2.12 21.08
C THR A 179 23.76 -2.31 19.83
N SER A 180 22.47 -2.59 20.02
CA SER A 180 21.52 -2.94 18.95
C SER A 180 20.63 -1.75 18.62
N VAL A 181 20.58 -1.39 17.35
CA VAL A 181 19.66 -0.39 16.83
C VAL A 181 18.38 -1.08 16.33
N PHE A 182 17.24 -0.47 16.61
CA PHE A 182 15.94 -0.92 16.16
C PHE A 182 15.30 0.14 15.26
N LEU A 183 14.74 -0.30 14.15
CA LEU A 183 13.82 0.49 13.34
C LEU A 183 12.42 0.36 13.93
N CYS A 184 11.91 1.45 14.53
CA CYS A 184 10.62 1.48 15.25
C CYS A 184 9.68 2.47 14.60
N TYR A 185 8.60 2.00 13.98
CA TYR A 185 7.62 2.87 13.34
C TYR A 185 6.20 2.31 13.43
N THR A 186 5.20 3.18 13.29
CA THR A 186 3.79 2.78 13.16
C THR A 186 3.39 2.83 11.70
N PRO A 187 3.03 1.70 11.06
CA PRO A 187 2.61 1.69 9.66
C PRO A 187 1.39 2.58 9.45
N ASN A 188 1.47 3.51 8.49
CA ASN A 188 0.43 4.50 8.25
C ASN A 188 -0.94 3.88 7.94
N LYS A 189 -0.97 2.73 7.26
CA LYS A 189 -2.21 2.03 6.92
C LYS A 189 -2.96 1.51 8.16
N THR A 190 -2.24 1.13 9.21
CA THR A 190 -2.80 0.54 10.43
C THR A 190 -2.78 1.49 11.62
N LYS A 191 -2.23 2.69 11.46
CA LYS A 191 -2.11 3.69 12.53
C LYS A 191 -3.45 3.97 13.22
N LEU A 192 -4.51 4.15 12.44
CA LEU A 192 -5.86 4.46 12.95
C LEU A 192 -6.69 3.22 13.34
N THR A 193 -6.18 2.01 13.10
CA THR A 193 -6.92 0.77 13.43
C THR A 193 -6.33 0.04 14.60
N SER A 194 -5.09 -0.41 14.49
CA SER A 194 -4.41 -1.19 15.54
C SER A 194 -3.37 -0.38 16.30
N GLY A 195 -2.90 0.73 15.72
CA GLY A 195 -1.80 1.52 16.31
C GLY A 195 -0.50 0.72 16.52
N ARG A 196 -0.43 -0.50 15.97
CA ARG A 196 0.68 -1.43 16.23
C ARG A 196 2.00 -0.85 15.79
N ILE A 197 2.96 -0.81 16.70
CA ILE A 197 4.34 -0.44 16.41
C ILE A 197 5.05 -1.67 15.82
N VAL A 198 5.72 -1.47 14.72
CA VAL A 198 6.69 -2.43 14.17
C VAL A 198 8.05 -2.07 14.75
N ALA A 199 8.72 -3.03 15.35
CA ALA A 199 10.09 -2.88 15.84
C ALA A 199 10.95 -3.97 15.19
N TRP A 200 11.95 -3.56 14.41
CA TRP A 200 12.82 -4.46 13.68
C TRP A 200 14.27 -4.25 14.08
N PRO A 201 15.02 -5.28 14.51
CA PRO A 201 16.43 -5.15 14.79
C PRO A 201 17.18 -4.86 13.49
N VAL A 202 18.03 -3.85 13.50
CA VAL A 202 18.85 -3.48 12.36
C VAL A 202 20.17 -4.23 12.43
N HIS A 203 20.50 -4.99 11.38
CA HIS A 203 21.79 -5.67 11.31
C HIS A 203 22.94 -4.67 11.36
N PRO A 204 24.01 -4.89 12.15
CA PRO A 204 25.10 -3.92 12.33
C PRO A 204 25.70 -3.41 11.03
N GLN A 205 25.95 -4.29 10.06
CA GLN A 205 26.50 -3.90 8.75
C GLN A 205 25.54 -3.00 7.94
N ILE A 206 24.22 -3.22 8.06
CA ILE A 206 23.23 -2.35 7.42
C ILE A 206 23.21 -1.00 8.11
N TRP A 207 23.30 -0.98 9.44
CA TRP A 207 23.35 0.25 10.22
C TRP A 207 24.57 1.11 9.87
N GLU A 208 25.75 0.52 9.83
CA GLU A 208 26.99 1.17 9.42
C GLU A 208 26.83 1.86 8.04
N LYS A 209 26.28 1.13 7.06
CA LYS A 209 26.03 1.67 5.71
C LYS A 209 24.99 2.78 5.70
N LEU A 210 23.95 2.69 6.53
CA LEU A 210 22.95 3.75 6.70
C LEU A 210 23.57 4.99 7.34
N CYS A 211 24.45 4.83 8.34
CA CYS A 211 25.21 5.94 8.94
C CYS A 211 26.11 6.60 7.90
N ALA A 212 26.88 5.84 7.14
CA ALA A 212 27.73 6.36 6.08
C ALA A 212 26.92 7.09 4.98
N TYR A 213 25.72 6.61 4.66
CA TYR A 213 24.79 7.32 3.76
C TYR A 213 24.31 8.64 4.39
N ARG A 214 23.95 8.64 5.66
CA ARG A 214 23.54 9.85 6.42
C ARG A 214 24.64 10.90 6.42
N GLU A 215 25.87 10.51 6.69
CA GLU A 215 27.03 11.39 6.76
C GLU A 215 27.41 12.00 5.40
N ARG A 216 27.37 11.20 4.34
CA ARG A 216 27.60 11.71 2.97
C ARG A 216 26.59 12.79 2.57
N GLY A 217 25.39 12.73 3.13
CA GLY A 217 24.26 13.53 2.72
C GLY A 217 23.75 13.15 1.32
N VAL A 218 22.60 13.66 0.98
CA VAL A 218 21.97 13.45 -0.33
C VAL A 218 22.39 14.57 -1.27
N PRO A 219 22.74 14.27 -2.55
CA PRO A 219 23.06 15.30 -3.54
C PRO A 219 21.93 16.34 -3.63
N TYR A 220 22.30 17.60 -3.51
CA TYR A 220 21.38 18.72 -3.49
C TYR A 220 20.71 18.91 -4.85
N ASN A 221 19.39 18.87 -4.90
CA ASN A 221 18.65 19.44 -6.01
C ASN A 221 18.23 20.88 -5.62
N LYS A 222 18.73 21.89 -6.35
CA LYS A 222 18.53 23.33 -6.09
C LYS A 222 17.09 23.77 -5.79
N ARG A 223 16.09 22.97 -6.16
CA ARG A 223 14.65 23.28 -5.97
C ARG A 223 14.02 22.70 -4.71
N LYS A 224 14.61 21.67 -4.07
CA LYS A 224 14.06 20.99 -2.87
C LYS A 224 15.19 20.43 -2.00
N GLY A 225 16.19 21.26 -1.70
CA GLY A 225 17.46 20.79 -1.18
C GLY A 225 17.47 20.36 0.29
N TRP A 226 18.23 19.32 0.53
CA TRP A 226 18.84 19.01 1.80
C TRP A 226 20.09 19.89 1.98
N LYS A 227 20.20 20.61 3.07
CA LYS A 227 21.45 21.20 3.46
C LYS A 227 22.27 20.14 4.21
N ARG A 228 23.50 19.93 3.80
CA ARG A 228 24.43 18.90 4.33
C ARG A 228 24.62 18.94 5.85
N ASN A 229 24.33 20.08 6.48
CA ASN A 229 24.59 20.33 7.90
C ASN A 229 23.35 20.17 8.80
N GLU A 230 22.24 19.67 8.30
CA GLU A 230 20.99 19.54 9.06
C GLU A 230 20.54 18.08 9.18
N ALA A 231 21.44 17.15 9.43
CA ALA A 231 21.07 15.76 9.74
C ALA A 231 20.42 15.69 11.14
N ARG A 232 19.24 16.30 11.28
CA ARG A 232 18.41 16.20 12.49
C ARG A 232 17.58 14.92 12.41
N ASP A 233 17.30 14.33 13.56
CA ASP A 233 16.49 13.11 13.66
C ASP A 233 15.09 13.25 13.06
N SER A 234 14.58 14.49 12.96
CA SER A 234 13.31 14.81 12.31
C SER A 234 13.32 14.73 10.78
N GLN A 235 14.50 14.60 10.15
CA GLN A 235 14.60 14.55 8.70
C GLN A 235 14.19 13.21 8.14
N LEU A 236 13.67 13.22 6.90
CA LEU A 236 13.37 11.99 6.15
C LEU A 236 14.66 11.24 5.84
N VAL A 237 14.61 9.91 6.02
CA VAL A 237 15.72 9.04 5.64
C VAL A 237 16.00 9.13 4.15
N VAL A 238 14.96 9.14 3.30
CA VAL A 238 15.10 9.29 1.85
C VAL A 238 14.24 10.46 1.35
N PRO A 239 14.83 11.63 1.10
CA PRO A 239 14.12 12.73 0.48
C PRO A 239 13.71 12.41 -0.96
N CYS A 240 12.53 12.89 -1.39
CA CYS A 240 11.97 12.62 -2.73
C CYS A 240 11.86 11.12 -3.06
N ALA A 241 11.58 10.29 -2.06
CA ALA A 241 11.51 8.83 -2.19
C ALA A 241 10.58 8.38 -3.33
N ARG A 242 9.50 9.13 -3.58
CA ARG A 242 8.55 8.82 -4.67
C ARG A 242 9.23 8.76 -6.04
N ASP A 243 10.10 9.71 -6.35
CA ASP A 243 10.82 9.77 -7.63
C ASP A 243 11.82 8.63 -7.73
N VAL A 244 12.45 8.28 -6.61
CA VAL A 244 13.36 7.13 -6.53
C VAL A 244 12.60 5.83 -6.75
N PHE A 245 11.42 5.65 -6.17
CA PHE A 245 10.58 4.47 -6.43
C PHE A 245 10.18 4.34 -7.89
N VAL A 246 9.93 5.44 -8.60
CA VAL A 246 9.64 5.40 -10.04
C VAL A 246 10.83 4.81 -10.81
N ARG A 247 12.05 5.22 -10.49
CA ARG A 247 13.29 4.69 -11.12
C ARG A 247 13.49 3.21 -10.78
N LEU A 248 13.42 2.83 -9.50
CA LEU A 248 13.58 1.43 -9.07
C LEU A 248 12.53 0.51 -9.71
N ASN A 249 11.27 0.93 -9.79
CA ASN A 249 10.22 0.16 -10.47
C ASN A 249 10.51 -0.02 -11.97
N ARG A 250 11.12 0.97 -12.63
CA ARG A 250 11.52 0.87 -14.03
C ARG A 250 12.65 -0.14 -14.20
N GLU A 251 13.67 -0.09 -13.36
CA GLU A 251 14.81 -1.01 -13.40
C GLU A 251 14.38 -2.46 -13.15
N LEU A 252 13.62 -2.72 -12.09
CA LEU A 252 13.15 -4.06 -11.77
C LEU A 252 12.28 -4.67 -12.90
N ARG A 253 11.51 -3.84 -13.61
CA ARG A 253 10.76 -4.28 -14.79
C ARG A 253 11.68 -4.55 -15.98
N ALA A 254 12.70 -3.71 -16.20
CA ALA A 254 13.68 -3.93 -17.26
C ALA A 254 14.48 -5.23 -17.10
N LEU A 255 14.76 -5.61 -15.86
CA LEU A 255 15.36 -6.90 -15.52
C LEU A 255 14.43 -8.10 -15.73
N LYS A 256 13.16 -7.85 -16.08
CA LYS A 256 12.11 -8.88 -16.25
C LYS A 256 11.93 -9.78 -15.00
N VAL A 257 12.30 -9.28 -13.82
CA VAL A 257 12.12 -9.99 -12.55
C VAL A 257 10.68 -9.85 -12.04
N PHE A 258 10.07 -8.68 -12.24
CA PHE A 258 8.70 -8.40 -11.82
C PHE A 258 7.94 -7.63 -12.90
N ASN A 259 6.77 -8.14 -13.26
CA ASN A 259 5.96 -7.58 -14.36
C ASN A 259 4.94 -6.52 -13.90
N GLY A 260 4.81 -6.31 -12.59
CA GLY A 260 3.81 -5.39 -12.03
C GLY A 260 4.22 -3.92 -12.10
N SER A 261 3.24 -3.02 -12.14
CA SER A 261 3.49 -1.57 -12.05
C SER A 261 4.18 -1.13 -10.74
N LYS A 262 4.11 -1.96 -9.72
CA LYS A 262 4.70 -1.75 -8.39
C LYS A 262 5.77 -2.80 -8.10
N ALA A 263 6.75 -2.93 -9.01
CA ALA A 263 7.80 -3.94 -8.91
C ALA A 263 8.55 -3.90 -7.57
N CYS A 264 8.83 -2.70 -7.02
CA CYS A 264 9.45 -2.57 -5.69
C CYS A 264 8.63 -3.21 -4.58
N TYR A 265 7.29 -3.28 -4.71
CA TYR A 265 6.45 -3.93 -3.70
C TYR A 265 6.68 -5.45 -3.62
N GLU A 266 7.18 -6.07 -4.70
CA GLU A 266 7.55 -7.47 -4.69
C GLU A 266 8.76 -7.75 -3.80
N LEU A 267 9.70 -6.78 -3.65
CA LEU A 267 10.82 -6.88 -2.69
C LEU A 267 10.30 -7.07 -1.25
N ARG A 268 9.29 -6.28 -0.87
CA ARG A 268 8.63 -6.46 0.43
C ARG A 268 8.01 -7.85 0.57
N LYS A 269 7.36 -8.35 -0.48
CA LYS A 269 6.77 -9.68 -0.45
C LYS A 269 7.83 -10.76 -0.30
N MET A 270 8.96 -10.63 -0.98
CA MET A 270 10.09 -11.55 -0.81
C MET A 270 10.61 -11.57 0.63
N CYS A 271 10.75 -10.40 1.25
CA CYS A 271 11.15 -10.30 2.65
C CYS A 271 10.13 -11.00 3.58
N VAL A 272 8.85 -10.67 3.45
CA VAL A 272 7.80 -11.26 4.30
C VAL A 272 7.70 -12.77 4.10
N ASP A 273 7.79 -13.25 2.84
CA ASP A 273 7.79 -14.68 2.54
C ASP A 273 9.02 -15.39 3.13
N HIS A 274 10.21 -14.80 3.00
CA HIS A 274 11.43 -15.36 3.62
C HIS A 274 11.27 -15.51 5.14
N ILE A 275 10.76 -14.47 5.81
CA ILE A 275 10.50 -14.52 7.25
C ILE A 275 9.43 -15.55 7.58
N TYR A 276 8.35 -15.63 6.79
CA TYR A 276 7.31 -16.64 6.96
C TYR A 276 7.87 -18.06 6.90
N GLN A 277 8.72 -18.35 5.94
CA GLN A 277 9.32 -19.68 5.77
C GLN A 277 10.28 -20.04 6.91
N LYS A 278 11.04 -19.06 7.38
CA LYS A 278 12.10 -19.31 8.38
C LYS A 278 11.59 -19.25 9.80
N PHE A 279 10.62 -18.39 10.11
CA PHE A 279 10.21 -18.06 11.47
C PHE A 279 8.68 -18.16 11.69
N GLY A 280 7.92 -18.55 10.69
CA GLY A 280 6.48 -18.72 10.77
C GLY A 280 5.65 -17.44 10.58
N VAL A 281 4.33 -17.63 10.56
CA VAL A 281 3.35 -16.58 10.22
C VAL A 281 3.27 -15.46 11.26
N GLU A 282 3.46 -15.78 12.51
CA GLU A 282 3.38 -14.81 13.62
C GLU A 282 4.52 -13.80 13.53
N MET A 283 5.74 -14.27 13.31
CA MET A 283 6.91 -13.42 13.11
C MET A 283 6.73 -12.56 11.86
N ALA A 284 6.33 -13.15 10.74
CA ALA A 284 6.06 -12.42 9.50
C ALA A 284 4.98 -11.34 9.67
N SER A 285 3.91 -11.65 10.42
CA SER A 285 2.86 -10.69 10.80
C SER A 285 3.41 -9.56 11.68
N SER A 286 4.21 -9.92 12.68
CA SER A 286 4.82 -8.95 13.61
C SER A 286 5.65 -7.91 12.87
N ILE A 287 6.52 -8.37 12.01
CA ILE A 287 7.52 -7.57 11.31
C ILE A 287 6.91 -6.75 10.17
N SER A 288 5.97 -7.33 9.42
CA SER A 288 5.30 -6.61 8.33
C SER A 288 4.28 -5.58 8.81
N GLY A 289 3.81 -5.69 10.06
CA GLY A 289 2.67 -4.92 10.56
C GLY A 289 1.36 -5.23 9.84
N ASP A 290 1.25 -6.41 9.23
CA ASP A 290 0.02 -6.95 8.64
C ASP A 290 -0.59 -7.99 9.61
N ASP A 291 -1.89 -8.23 9.50
CA ASP A 291 -2.52 -9.34 10.23
C ASP A 291 -2.15 -10.70 9.61
N ILE A 292 -2.28 -11.78 10.39
CA ILE A 292 -1.94 -13.15 9.99
C ILE A 292 -2.68 -13.55 8.70
N ARG A 293 -3.97 -13.21 8.57
CA ARG A 293 -4.76 -13.52 7.36
C ARG A 293 -4.22 -12.82 6.13
N THR A 294 -3.76 -11.57 6.29
CA THR A 294 -3.14 -10.80 5.22
C THR A 294 -1.80 -11.42 4.83
N VAL A 295 -0.97 -11.81 5.79
CA VAL A 295 0.33 -12.46 5.51
C VAL A 295 0.11 -13.75 4.74
N THR A 296 -0.71 -14.66 5.25
CA THR A 296 -0.98 -15.96 4.63
C THR A 296 -1.58 -15.81 3.22
N ARG A 297 -2.42 -14.80 3.01
CA ARG A 297 -3.13 -14.63 1.73
C ARG A 297 -2.30 -13.95 0.64
N TYR A 298 -1.42 -13.01 0.99
CA TYR A 298 -0.82 -12.08 0.03
C TYR A 298 0.70 -12.09 -0.01
N TYR A 299 1.35 -12.68 0.97
CA TYR A 299 2.81 -12.63 1.10
C TYR A 299 3.45 -14.01 1.22
N ALA A 300 2.70 -15.02 1.61
CA ALA A 300 3.22 -16.36 1.81
C ALA A 300 2.79 -17.28 0.66
N ASP A 301 3.71 -18.13 0.20
CA ASP A 301 3.42 -19.24 -0.70
C ASP A 301 3.34 -20.53 0.13
N PRO A 302 2.13 -20.99 0.48
CA PRO A 302 1.98 -22.18 1.30
C PRO A 302 2.41 -23.47 0.57
N SER A 303 2.50 -23.46 -0.77
CA SER A 303 2.97 -24.62 -1.52
C SER A 303 4.49 -24.80 -1.48
N ALA A 304 5.21 -23.77 -1.07
CA ALA A 304 6.67 -23.77 -0.95
C ALA A 304 7.16 -24.17 0.45
N VAL A 305 6.26 -24.51 1.38
CA VAL A 305 6.66 -25.07 2.68
C VAL A 305 7.16 -26.48 2.40
N SER A 306 8.49 -26.64 2.35
CA SER A 306 9.09 -27.96 2.40
C SER A 306 8.81 -28.53 3.79
N VAL A 307 8.07 -29.62 3.84
CA VAL A 307 7.85 -30.41 5.06
C VAL A 307 9.09 -31.29 5.32
N GLU A 308 10.28 -30.72 5.18
CA GLU A 308 11.46 -31.30 5.80
C GLU A 308 11.31 -31.03 7.28
N GLY A 309 11.11 -32.09 8.04
CA GLY A 309 10.82 -32.05 9.45
C GLY A 309 11.83 -31.15 10.17
N VAL A 310 11.38 -29.98 10.56
CA VAL A 310 12.16 -29.11 11.45
C VAL A 310 12.22 -29.84 12.78
N ARG A 311 13.35 -30.41 13.13
CA ARG A 311 13.60 -30.88 14.49
C ARG A 311 13.58 -29.65 15.38
N VAL A 312 12.61 -29.57 16.26
CA VAL A 312 12.51 -28.50 17.27
C VAL A 312 13.81 -28.35 18.08
N VAL A 313 14.54 -29.45 18.23
CA VAL A 313 15.87 -29.51 18.89
C VAL A 313 16.93 -28.68 18.15
N ASP A 314 16.81 -28.47 16.84
CA ASP A 314 17.78 -27.68 16.06
C ASP A 314 17.48 -26.16 16.15
N LEU A 315 16.42 -25.78 16.85
CA LEU A 315 16.01 -24.39 17.11
C LEU A 315 16.28 -23.93 18.55
N LEU A 316 16.66 -24.84 19.44
CA LEU A 316 17.05 -24.56 20.81
C LEU A 316 18.56 -24.44 20.97
#